data_9cb18dd7d92d846a9f0e24d4c83ac31a
#
_entry.id   9cb18dd7d92d846a9f0e24d4c83ac31a
#
_cell.length_a   1.000
_cell.length_b   1.000
_cell.length_c   1.000
_cell.angle_alpha   90.00
_cell.angle_beta   90.00
_cell.angle_gamma   90.00
#
_symmetry.space_group_name_H-M   'P 1'
#
loop_
_entity.id
_entity.type
_entity.pdbx_description
1 polymer ?
#
loop_
_entity_poly.entity_id
_entity_poly.type
_entity_poly.pdbx_seq_one_letter_code
_entity_poly.pdbx_strand_id
1 'polypeptide(L)'
;LNGANASNYEAMNAVATETGVVLGVSGKDINELYDTVAALEKLGNKNLIIDCGKNSIKEAYAIAVQFRRAAIKDGNRTCGYPSLVNAAVLAHGDKHLQAALASLFTMKYGSIVVVEEMDYATALPLYGLRQNVFTDPQKPMKVEPGIYSINGGDENSICLTTVDFALTYFVVSGELERSGVPCNLIINDAGGLSVLTSWAAGKFS
;
A
#
# COMPACT_ATOMS: atom_id res chain seq x y z
N LEU A 1 7.24 -17.05 -16.62
CA LEU A 1 8.63 -17.15 -17.01
C LEU A 1 9.36 -15.87 -16.63
N ASN A 2 10.53 -15.92 -15.98
CA ASN A 2 11.27 -14.73 -15.54
C ASN A 2 12.74 -14.77 -15.94
N GLY A 3 13.34 -13.60 -16.17
CA GLY A 3 14.77 -13.44 -16.46
C GLY A 3 15.10 -13.08 -17.92
N ALA A 4 14.11 -12.64 -18.69
CA ALA A 4 14.38 -12.07 -20.01
C ALA A 4 15.22 -10.80 -19.87
N ASN A 5 16.26 -10.66 -20.67
CA ASN A 5 17.19 -9.53 -20.68
C ASN A 5 17.71 -9.29 -22.11
N ALA A 6 18.55 -8.28 -22.29
CA ALA A 6 19.07 -7.91 -23.60
C ALA A 6 19.72 -9.05 -24.39
N SER A 7 20.26 -10.08 -23.71
CA SER A 7 20.96 -11.18 -24.38
C SER A 7 20.07 -12.37 -24.78
N ASN A 8 18.88 -12.50 -24.20
CA ASN A 8 18.04 -13.70 -24.35
C ASN A 8 16.55 -13.43 -24.60
N TYR A 9 16.13 -12.16 -24.70
CA TYR A 9 14.72 -11.80 -24.76
C TYR A 9 13.97 -12.42 -25.94
N GLU A 10 14.61 -12.60 -27.09
CA GLU A 10 13.96 -13.20 -28.27
C GLU A 10 13.60 -14.66 -28.04
N ALA A 11 14.57 -15.45 -27.53
CA ALA A 11 14.35 -16.86 -27.23
C ALA A 11 13.31 -17.07 -26.14
N MET A 12 13.37 -16.26 -25.08
CA MET A 12 12.39 -16.31 -24.00
C MET A 12 11.01 -15.83 -24.44
N ASN A 13 10.96 -14.86 -25.34
CA ASN A 13 9.70 -14.41 -25.93
C ASN A 13 9.02 -15.50 -26.75
N ALA A 14 9.78 -16.27 -27.55
CA ALA A 14 9.24 -17.38 -28.32
C ALA A 14 8.54 -18.40 -27.40
N VAL A 15 9.22 -18.82 -26.32
CA VAL A 15 8.67 -19.74 -25.32
C VAL A 15 7.44 -19.14 -24.62
N ALA A 16 7.51 -17.87 -24.20
CA ALA A 16 6.41 -17.22 -23.52
C ALA A 16 5.16 -17.09 -24.42
N THR A 17 5.36 -16.80 -25.71
CA THR A 17 4.29 -16.71 -26.68
C THR A 17 3.65 -18.07 -26.99
N GLU A 18 4.47 -19.10 -27.14
CA GLU A 18 4.01 -20.48 -27.39
C GLU A 18 3.19 -21.03 -26.22
N THR A 19 3.65 -20.75 -24.99
CA THR A 19 3.00 -21.25 -23.77
C THR A 19 1.91 -20.32 -23.21
N GLY A 20 1.79 -19.10 -23.72
CA GLY A 20 0.83 -18.10 -23.22
C GLY A 20 1.14 -17.54 -21.84
N VAL A 21 2.37 -17.73 -21.31
CA VAL A 21 2.74 -17.29 -19.98
C VAL A 21 3.27 -15.86 -19.98
N VAL A 22 3.11 -15.19 -18.83
CA VAL A 22 3.69 -13.86 -18.60
C VAL A 22 5.21 -13.91 -18.59
N LEU A 23 5.87 -12.95 -19.21
CA LEU A 23 7.32 -12.84 -19.30
C LEU A 23 7.86 -11.74 -18.37
N GLY A 24 8.68 -12.14 -17.41
CA GLY A 24 9.40 -11.23 -16.53
C GLY A 24 10.67 -10.72 -17.19
N VAL A 25 10.82 -9.41 -17.25
CA VAL A 25 11.92 -8.71 -17.92
C VAL A 25 12.80 -8.04 -16.90
N SER A 26 14.11 -8.22 -17.04
CA SER A 26 15.11 -7.62 -16.16
C SER A 26 16.23 -6.99 -17.00
N GLY A 27 16.94 -6.04 -16.43
CA GLY A 27 18.11 -5.40 -17.02
C GLY A 27 19.19 -5.13 -15.99
N LYS A 28 20.40 -4.87 -16.43
CA LYS A 28 21.49 -4.44 -15.54
C LYS A 28 21.24 -3.02 -14.99
N ASP A 29 20.57 -2.20 -15.78
CA ASP A 29 20.18 -0.83 -15.44
C ASP A 29 18.82 -0.50 -16.06
N ILE A 30 18.31 0.69 -15.78
CA ILE A 30 17.01 1.17 -16.25
C ILE A 30 16.94 1.28 -17.77
N ASN A 31 18.02 1.64 -18.44
CA ASN A 31 18.02 1.83 -19.89
C ASN A 31 17.94 0.49 -20.59
N GLU A 32 18.79 -0.47 -20.20
CA GLU A 32 18.73 -1.82 -20.75
C GLU A 32 17.37 -2.48 -20.52
N LEU A 33 16.79 -2.29 -19.32
CA LEU A 33 15.47 -2.80 -19.00
C LEU A 33 14.41 -2.18 -19.92
N TYR A 34 14.43 -0.86 -20.09
CA TYR A 34 13.51 -0.14 -20.97
C TYR A 34 13.63 -0.61 -22.42
N ASP A 35 14.87 -0.67 -22.94
CA ASP A 35 15.13 -1.08 -24.32
C ASP A 35 14.67 -2.52 -24.59
N THR A 36 14.86 -3.42 -23.62
CA THR A 36 14.41 -4.83 -23.70
C THR A 36 12.88 -4.90 -23.72
N VAL A 37 12.19 -4.14 -22.87
CA VAL A 37 10.72 -4.07 -22.88
C VAL A 37 10.23 -3.52 -24.22
N ALA A 38 10.81 -2.43 -24.72
CA ALA A 38 10.44 -1.84 -26.01
C ALA A 38 10.68 -2.80 -27.18
N ALA A 39 11.75 -3.60 -27.12
CA ALA A 39 12.02 -4.63 -28.13
C ALA A 39 10.96 -5.75 -28.11
N LEU A 40 10.55 -6.20 -26.93
CA LEU A 40 9.47 -7.19 -26.75
C LEU A 40 8.11 -6.67 -27.23
N GLU A 41 7.82 -5.40 -26.99
CA GLU A 41 6.61 -4.76 -27.54
C GLU A 41 6.59 -4.73 -29.07
N LYS A 42 7.74 -4.47 -29.70
CA LYS A 42 7.88 -4.53 -31.17
C LYS A 42 7.68 -5.95 -31.70
N LEU A 43 8.00 -6.99 -30.94
CA LEU A 43 7.70 -8.38 -31.26
C LEU A 43 6.23 -8.75 -31.00
N GLY A 44 5.42 -7.81 -30.53
CA GLY A 44 3.98 -7.97 -30.27
C GLY A 44 3.65 -8.50 -28.89
N ASN A 45 4.61 -8.76 -28.03
CA ASN A 45 4.35 -9.25 -26.67
C ASN A 45 4.03 -8.08 -25.73
N LYS A 46 2.81 -8.12 -25.18
CA LYS A 46 2.32 -7.16 -24.16
C LYS A 46 2.03 -7.83 -22.82
N ASN A 47 2.36 -9.11 -22.67
CA ASN A 47 2.14 -9.87 -21.44
C ASN A 47 3.44 -9.89 -20.62
N LEU A 48 3.83 -8.71 -20.12
CA LEU A 48 5.13 -8.47 -19.48
C LEU A 48 5.01 -8.09 -18.02
N ILE A 49 6.04 -8.40 -17.24
CA ILE A 49 6.26 -7.93 -15.86
C ILE A 49 7.68 -7.39 -15.77
N ILE A 50 7.86 -6.25 -15.11
CA ILE A 50 9.16 -5.64 -14.87
C ILE A 50 9.78 -6.24 -13.61
N ASP A 51 10.88 -6.96 -13.74
CA ASP A 51 11.65 -7.45 -12.59
C ASP A 51 12.63 -6.35 -12.11
N CYS A 52 12.30 -5.73 -10.98
CA CYS A 52 13.07 -4.64 -10.39
C CYS A 52 14.19 -5.12 -9.46
N GLY A 53 14.22 -6.39 -9.10
CA GLY A 53 15.00 -6.84 -7.95
C GLY A 53 16.16 -7.75 -8.26
N LYS A 54 17.38 -7.24 -8.49
CA LYS A 54 18.52 -8.14 -8.67
C LYS A 54 19.69 -7.96 -7.72
N ASN A 55 20.20 -6.76 -7.53
CA ASN A 55 21.57 -6.63 -7.01
C ASN A 55 21.64 -5.96 -5.65
N SER A 56 20.77 -4.98 -5.41
CA SER A 56 20.72 -4.28 -4.12
C SER A 56 19.35 -3.65 -3.90
N ILE A 57 19.02 -3.42 -2.64
CA ILE A 57 17.78 -2.73 -2.23
C ILE A 57 17.69 -1.36 -2.89
N LYS A 58 18.81 -0.63 -2.91
CA LYS A 58 18.88 0.71 -3.50
C LYS A 58 18.55 0.69 -5.00
N GLU A 59 19.13 -0.25 -5.75
CA GLU A 59 18.90 -0.37 -7.18
C GLU A 59 17.49 -0.84 -7.51
N ALA A 60 16.99 -1.86 -6.81
CA ALA A 60 15.63 -2.34 -6.97
C ALA A 60 14.61 -1.22 -6.73
N TYR A 61 14.79 -0.45 -5.66
CA TYR A 61 13.92 0.67 -5.34
C TYR A 61 14.03 1.80 -6.37
N ALA A 62 15.25 2.13 -6.81
CA ALA A 62 15.47 3.16 -7.82
C ALA A 62 14.78 2.82 -9.15
N ILE A 63 14.91 1.57 -9.62
CA ILE A 63 14.24 1.08 -10.83
C ILE A 63 12.72 1.18 -10.68
N ALA A 64 12.17 0.66 -9.58
CA ALA A 64 10.73 0.69 -9.31
C ALA A 64 10.17 2.13 -9.31
N VAL A 65 10.86 3.05 -8.64
CA VAL A 65 10.49 4.49 -8.60
C VAL A 65 10.55 5.12 -9.98
N GLN A 66 11.63 4.91 -10.72
CA GLN A 66 11.85 5.56 -12.02
C GLN A 66 10.86 5.05 -13.07
N PHE A 67 10.63 3.73 -13.14
CA PHE A 67 9.63 3.16 -14.04
C PHE A 67 8.24 3.67 -13.72
N ARG A 68 7.85 3.67 -12.45
CA ARG A 68 6.52 4.17 -12.05
C ARG A 68 6.37 5.66 -12.33
N ARG A 69 7.41 6.43 -12.11
CA ARG A 69 7.42 7.88 -12.41
C ARG A 69 7.28 8.13 -13.91
N ALA A 70 8.06 7.44 -14.74
CA ALA A 70 7.95 7.55 -16.19
C ALA A 70 6.57 7.14 -16.71
N ALA A 71 6.00 6.08 -16.18
CA ALA A 71 4.66 5.63 -16.54
C ALA A 71 3.57 6.67 -16.21
N ILE A 72 3.62 7.27 -15.01
CA ILE A 72 2.55 8.16 -14.54
C ILE A 72 2.80 9.61 -14.96
N LYS A 73 4.01 10.14 -14.72
CA LYS A 73 4.30 11.55 -14.93
C LYS A 73 4.54 11.87 -16.40
N ASP A 74 5.29 10.99 -17.07
CA ASP A 74 5.69 11.20 -18.44
C ASP A 74 4.75 10.51 -19.45
N GLY A 75 3.76 9.76 -18.95
CA GLY A 75 2.78 9.04 -19.78
C GLY A 75 3.38 7.90 -20.59
N ASN A 76 4.58 7.44 -20.22
CA ASN A 76 5.30 6.41 -20.96
C ASN A 76 4.71 5.02 -20.70
N ARG A 77 3.96 4.50 -21.68
CA ARG A 77 3.25 3.21 -21.56
C ARG A 77 4.20 2.01 -21.46
N THR A 78 5.36 2.05 -22.10
CA THR A 78 6.40 1.01 -22.03
C THR A 78 6.89 0.80 -20.59
N CYS A 79 6.80 1.84 -19.75
CA CYS A 79 7.09 1.75 -18.32
C CYS A 79 5.88 1.33 -17.47
N GLY A 80 4.71 1.13 -18.06
CA GLY A 80 3.44 0.92 -17.36
C GLY A 80 3.12 -0.52 -16.97
N TYR A 81 3.99 -1.47 -17.26
CA TYR A 81 3.80 -2.87 -16.87
C TYR A 81 3.87 -3.08 -15.36
N PRO A 82 3.18 -4.12 -14.82
CA PRO A 82 3.31 -4.50 -13.43
C PRO A 82 4.77 -4.79 -13.07
N SER A 83 5.17 -4.49 -11.84
CA SER A 83 6.52 -4.76 -11.36
C SER A 83 6.56 -5.98 -10.44
N LEU A 84 7.70 -6.66 -10.43
CA LEU A 84 8.03 -7.73 -9.51
C LEU A 84 9.28 -7.36 -8.72
N VAL A 85 9.25 -7.59 -7.41
CA VAL A 85 10.41 -7.44 -6.53
C VAL A 85 10.60 -8.71 -5.71
N ASN A 86 11.78 -9.27 -5.72
CA ASN A 86 12.13 -10.42 -4.91
C ASN A 86 12.73 -9.98 -3.57
N ALA A 87 11.86 -9.76 -2.57
CA ALA A 87 12.27 -9.36 -1.23
C ALA A 87 13.09 -10.45 -0.52
N ALA A 88 12.85 -11.73 -0.82
CA ALA A 88 13.62 -12.82 -0.24
C ALA A 88 15.10 -12.73 -0.63
N VAL A 89 15.39 -12.53 -1.91
CA VAL A 89 16.77 -12.39 -2.39
C VAL A 89 17.44 -11.14 -1.80
N LEU A 90 16.72 -10.02 -1.77
CA LEU A 90 17.26 -8.76 -1.24
C LEU A 90 17.50 -8.78 0.27
N ALA A 91 16.78 -9.62 0.99
CA ALA A 91 16.90 -9.73 2.45
C ALA A 91 18.04 -10.67 2.91
N HIS A 92 18.63 -11.46 1.99
CA HIS A 92 19.74 -12.36 2.29
C HIS A 92 19.51 -13.28 3.51
N GLY A 93 18.29 -13.80 3.68
CA GLY A 93 17.89 -14.68 4.78
C GLY A 93 17.47 -13.96 6.08
N ASP A 94 17.52 -12.64 6.13
CA ASP A 94 16.99 -11.86 7.27
C ASP A 94 15.46 -11.70 7.13
N LYS A 95 14.70 -12.40 7.98
CA LYS A 95 13.23 -12.40 7.96
C LYS A 95 12.64 -11.03 8.29
N HIS A 96 13.25 -10.27 9.18
CA HIS A 96 12.77 -8.93 9.54
C HIS A 96 13.01 -7.94 8.42
N LEU A 97 14.18 -8.00 7.78
CA LEU A 97 14.46 -7.21 6.59
C LEU A 97 13.54 -7.60 5.44
N GLN A 98 13.26 -8.89 5.24
CA GLN A 98 12.28 -9.34 4.25
C GLN A 98 10.89 -8.75 4.50
N ALA A 99 10.41 -8.78 5.74
CA ALA A 99 9.12 -8.19 6.10
C ALA A 99 9.08 -6.67 5.86
N ALA A 100 10.16 -5.97 6.21
CA ALA A 100 10.30 -4.54 5.96
C ALA A 100 10.30 -4.20 4.46
N LEU A 101 11.05 -4.95 3.65
CA LEU A 101 11.10 -4.79 2.20
C LEU A 101 9.75 -5.13 1.55
N ALA A 102 9.11 -6.22 1.97
CA ALA A 102 7.79 -6.58 1.49
C ALA A 102 6.77 -5.46 1.78
N SER A 103 6.82 -4.87 2.97
CA SER A 103 5.99 -3.72 3.34
C SER A 103 6.29 -2.49 2.48
N LEU A 104 7.56 -2.15 2.31
CA LEU A 104 8.00 -1.01 1.50
C LEU A 104 7.49 -1.10 0.06
N PHE A 105 7.72 -2.23 -0.59
CA PHE A 105 7.33 -2.41 -2.00
C PHE A 105 5.82 -2.60 -2.17
N THR A 106 5.12 -3.14 -1.20
CA THR A 106 3.64 -3.20 -1.20
C THR A 106 3.04 -1.79 -1.12
N MET A 107 3.59 -0.91 -0.30
CA MET A 107 3.15 0.50 -0.25
C MET A 107 3.52 1.29 -1.49
N LYS A 108 4.70 1.02 -2.04
CA LYS A 108 5.31 1.84 -3.09
C LYS A 108 5.91 0.96 -4.17
N TYR A 109 5.37 1.08 -5.39
CA TYR A 109 5.97 0.62 -6.63
C TYR A 109 6.08 -0.89 -6.85
N GLY A 110 5.66 -1.74 -5.92
CA GLY A 110 5.65 -3.19 -6.11
C GLY A 110 4.26 -3.71 -6.43
N SER A 111 4.08 -4.38 -7.57
CA SER A 111 2.83 -5.06 -7.89
C SER A 111 2.83 -6.50 -7.38
N ILE A 112 3.97 -7.19 -7.54
CA ILE A 112 4.22 -8.54 -7.04
C ILE A 112 5.45 -8.49 -6.16
N VAL A 113 5.32 -8.97 -4.94
CA VAL A 113 6.44 -9.09 -3.99
C VAL A 113 6.64 -10.56 -3.67
N VAL A 114 7.83 -11.07 -3.98
CA VAL A 114 8.21 -12.46 -3.72
C VAL A 114 8.88 -12.52 -2.35
N VAL A 115 8.40 -13.42 -1.50
CA VAL A 115 8.96 -13.73 -0.19
C VAL A 115 9.31 -15.21 -0.11
N GLU A 116 10.28 -15.57 0.72
CA GLU A 116 10.72 -16.97 0.87
C GLU A 116 9.72 -17.76 1.70
N GLU A 117 9.30 -17.21 2.83
CA GLU A 117 8.36 -17.83 3.74
C GLU A 117 7.38 -16.78 4.27
N MET A 118 6.11 -17.15 4.36
CA MET A 118 5.07 -16.31 4.94
C MET A 118 4.79 -16.79 6.37
N ASP A 119 5.70 -16.50 7.27
CA ASP A 119 5.49 -16.71 8.70
C ASP A 119 4.73 -15.54 9.34
N TYR A 120 4.45 -15.66 10.63
CA TYR A 120 3.70 -14.64 11.37
C TYR A 120 4.45 -13.29 11.43
N ALA A 121 5.79 -13.32 11.53
CA ALA A 121 6.61 -12.12 11.58
C ALA A 121 6.56 -11.34 10.25
N THR A 122 6.47 -12.03 9.13
CA THR A 122 6.30 -11.44 7.79
C THR A 122 4.84 -11.01 7.53
N ALA A 123 3.88 -11.82 7.95
CA ALA A 123 2.46 -11.59 7.64
C ALA A 123 1.85 -10.43 8.44
N LEU A 124 2.18 -10.30 9.72
CA LEU A 124 1.57 -9.31 10.61
C LEU A 124 1.74 -7.86 10.16
N PRO A 125 2.95 -7.37 9.82
CA PRO A 125 3.12 -6.02 9.31
C PRO A 125 2.41 -5.80 7.97
N LEU A 126 2.34 -6.81 7.10
CA LEU A 126 1.62 -6.72 5.82
C LEU A 126 0.10 -6.59 6.02
N TYR A 127 -0.49 -7.31 6.98
CA TYR A 127 -1.90 -7.15 7.34
C TYR A 127 -2.19 -5.78 7.94
N GLY A 128 -1.35 -5.30 8.85
CA GLY A 128 -1.47 -3.95 9.41
C GLY A 128 -1.38 -2.87 8.33
N LEU A 129 -0.44 -3.03 7.40
CA LEU A 129 -0.27 -2.13 6.27
C LEU A 129 -1.49 -2.14 5.34
N ARG A 130 -2.02 -3.32 5.01
CA ARG A 130 -3.22 -3.46 4.19
C ARG A 130 -4.42 -2.74 4.80
N GLN A 131 -4.62 -2.84 6.09
CA GLN A 131 -5.68 -2.10 6.76
C GLN A 131 -5.50 -0.59 6.61
N ASN A 132 -4.29 -0.06 6.79
CA ASN A 132 -4.01 1.35 6.63
C ASN A 132 -4.22 1.86 5.20
N VAL A 133 -3.89 1.05 4.19
CA VAL A 133 -4.09 1.40 2.77
C VAL A 133 -5.58 1.40 2.40
N PHE A 134 -6.36 0.44 2.90
CA PHE A 134 -7.77 0.30 2.54
C PHE A 134 -8.74 1.04 3.46
N THR A 135 -8.32 1.40 4.67
CA THR A 135 -9.06 2.29 5.58
C THR A 135 -8.59 3.73 5.47
N ASP A 136 -8.39 4.17 4.32
CA ASP A 136 -7.75 5.37 3.82
C ASP A 136 -7.96 6.62 4.69
N PRO A 137 -6.88 7.32 5.06
CA PRO A 137 -6.94 8.64 5.66
C PRO A 137 -7.62 9.71 4.78
N GLN A 138 -7.78 9.50 3.49
CA GLN A 138 -8.52 10.43 2.61
C GLN A 138 -10.05 10.25 2.71
N LYS A 139 -10.52 9.10 3.21
CA LYS A 139 -11.90 8.86 3.60
C LYS A 139 -11.91 8.18 4.96
N PRO A 140 -11.55 8.88 6.04
CA PRO A 140 -11.55 8.30 7.36
C PRO A 140 -12.96 7.80 7.69
N MET A 141 -13.05 6.66 8.37
CA MET A 141 -14.31 6.18 8.89
C MET A 141 -14.87 7.23 9.84
N LYS A 142 -16.03 7.73 9.51
CA LYS A 142 -16.75 8.74 10.27
C LYS A 142 -17.95 8.14 10.95
N VAL A 143 -18.29 8.72 12.09
CA VAL A 143 -19.60 8.59 12.72
C VAL A 143 -20.41 9.82 12.34
N GLU A 144 -21.71 9.66 12.12
CA GLU A 144 -22.58 10.79 11.82
C GLU A 144 -22.54 11.81 12.97
N PRO A 145 -22.33 13.10 12.69
CA PRO A 145 -22.43 14.15 13.69
C PRO A 145 -23.81 14.18 14.34
N GLY A 146 -23.86 14.40 15.65
CA GLY A 146 -25.12 14.39 16.37
C GLY A 146 -24.98 14.22 17.88
N ILE A 147 -26.08 14.02 18.55
CA ILE A 147 -26.14 13.78 20.00
C ILE A 147 -26.51 12.32 20.23
N TYR A 148 -25.66 11.62 20.95
CA TYR A 148 -25.81 10.22 21.28
C TYR A 148 -26.06 10.05 22.78
N SER A 149 -27.26 9.61 23.15
CA SER A 149 -27.57 9.30 24.54
C SER A 149 -26.90 7.99 24.96
N ILE A 150 -26.11 8.01 26.02
CA ILE A 150 -25.39 6.88 26.59
C ILE A 150 -25.91 6.64 28.02
N ASN A 151 -26.10 5.35 28.38
CA ASN A 151 -26.64 4.94 29.69
C ASN A 151 -27.99 5.61 30.06
N GLY A 152 -28.81 5.91 29.04
CA GLY A 152 -30.08 6.55 29.26
C GLY A 152 -30.00 8.05 29.59
N GLY A 153 -28.97 8.76 29.09
CA GLY A 153 -28.82 10.20 29.23
C GLY A 153 -30.06 10.96 28.73
N ASP A 154 -30.49 11.97 29.51
CA ASP A 154 -31.60 12.83 29.24
C ASP A 154 -31.17 14.34 29.14
N GLU A 155 -32.11 15.25 29.06
CA GLU A 155 -31.85 16.69 28.94
C GLU A 155 -31.09 17.31 30.13
N ASN A 156 -31.10 16.67 31.29
CA ASN A 156 -30.39 17.11 32.49
C ASN A 156 -29.05 16.41 32.71
N SER A 157 -28.73 15.46 31.85
CA SER A 157 -27.51 14.65 31.95
C SER A 157 -26.28 15.42 31.44
N ILE A 158 -25.11 15.00 31.89
CA ILE A 158 -23.83 15.61 31.49
C ILE A 158 -23.69 15.55 29.96
N CYS A 159 -23.29 16.65 29.36
CA CYS A 159 -22.93 16.71 27.95
C CYS A 159 -21.42 16.65 27.80
N LEU A 160 -20.95 15.66 27.04
CA LEU A 160 -19.56 15.49 26.62
C LEU A 160 -19.46 15.70 25.13
N THR A 161 -18.30 16.07 24.64
CA THR A 161 -18.12 16.35 23.22
C THR A 161 -16.85 15.69 22.68
N THR A 162 -16.92 15.21 21.44
CA THR A 162 -15.78 14.69 20.70
C THR A 162 -15.96 14.92 19.20
N VAL A 163 -15.05 14.36 18.40
CA VAL A 163 -15.04 14.47 16.95
C VAL A 163 -15.65 13.25 16.28
N ASP A 164 -15.99 13.37 15.00
CA ASP A 164 -16.60 12.33 14.16
C ASP A 164 -15.63 11.22 13.72
N PHE A 165 -14.37 11.22 14.15
CA PHE A 165 -13.43 10.14 13.88
C PHE A 165 -13.88 8.85 14.57
N ALA A 166 -14.19 7.82 13.78
CA ALA A 166 -14.84 6.60 14.28
C ALA A 166 -14.06 5.90 15.42
N LEU A 167 -12.72 5.83 15.33
CA LEU A 167 -11.92 5.24 16.39
C LEU A 167 -12.06 5.99 17.71
N THR A 168 -12.05 7.32 17.67
CA THR A 168 -12.26 8.16 18.86
C THR A 168 -13.66 7.94 19.45
N TYR A 169 -14.67 7.90 18.59
CA TYR A 169 -16.04 7.63 19.02
C TYR A 169 -16.16 6.28 19.75
N PHE A 170 -15.69 5.20 19.13
CA PHE A 170 -15.81 3.85 19.72
C PHE A 170 -15.06 3.72 21.05
N VAL A 171 -13.89 4.36 21.17
CA VAL A 171 -13.14 4.34 22.43
C VAL A 171 -13.89 5.13 23.50
N VAL A 172 -14.32 6.36 23.20
CA VAL A 172 -15.00 7.23 24.16
C VAL A 172 -16.36 6.66 24.55
N SER A 173 -17.20 6.26 23.59
CA SER A 173 -18.51 5.68 23.89
C SER A 173 -18.41 4.39 24.71
N GLY A 174 -17.45 3.51 24.40
CA GLY A 174 -17.24 2.30 25.17
C GLY A 174 -16.77 2.54 26.61
N GLU A 175 -15.97 3.59 26.87
CA GLU A 175 -15.61 3.96 28.24
C GLU A 175 -16.79 4.59 28.98
N LEU A 176 -17.59 5.41 28.32
CA LEU A 176 -18.79 6.01 28.90
C LEU A 176 -19.84 4.94 29.23
N GLU A 177 -20.08 3.97 28.34
CA GLU A 177 -20.98 2.85 28.60
C GLU A 177 -20.53 2.03 29.82
N ARG A 178 -19.24 1.74 29.93
CA ARG A 178 -18.67 1.03 31.09
C ARG A 178 -18.78 1.80 32.40
N SER A 179 -18.77 3.13 32.33
CA SER A 179 -18.92 3.96 33.54
C SER A 179 -20.30 3.85 34.19
N GLY A 180 -21.31 3.47 33.41
CA GLY A 180 -22.72 3.44 33.87
C GLY A 180 -23.33 4.82 34.11
N VAL A 181 -22.61 5.92 33.87
CA VAL A 181 -23.09 7.29 34.10
C VAL A 181 -23.98 7.73 32.94
N PRO A 182 -25.24 8.19 33.21
CA PRO A 182 -26.08 8.79 32.17
C PRO A 182 -25.44 10.04 31.61
N CYS A 183 -25.24 10.10 30.30
CA CYS A 183 -24.64 11.26 29.63
C CYS A 183 -25.06 11.36 28.16
N ASN A 184 -24.86 12.53 27.59
CA ASN A 184 -25.04 12.81 26.17
C ASN A 184 -23.66 13.07 25.54
N LEU A 185 -23.30 12.32 24.49
CA LEU A 185 -22.08 12.51 23.75
C LEU A 185 -22.37 13.24 22.44
N ILE A 186 -21.83 14.44 22.32
CA ILE A 186 -21.99 15.31 21.15
C ILE A 186 -20.82 15.01 20.19
N ILE A 187 -21.15 14.56 18.99
CA ILE A 187 -20.20 14.29 17.92
C ILE A 187 -20.18 15.48 16.97
N ASN A 188 -19.02 16.12 16.85
CA ASN A 188 -18.82 17.26 15.96
C ASN A 188 -18.28 16.82 14.62
N ASP A 189 -18.75 17.45 13.53
CA ASP A 189 -18.18 17.26 12.19
C ASP A 189 -16.78 17.89 12.10
N ALA A 190 -15.78 17.08 12.27
CA ALA A 190 -14.38 17.46 12.16
C ALA A 190 -13.71 16.91 10.90
N GLY A 191 -14.51 16.37 9.97
CA GLY A 191 -13.98 15.78 8.74
C GLY A 191 -13.28 14.44 8.95
N GLY A 192 -13.59 13.71 10.05
CA GLY A 192 -12.95 12.44 10.40
C GLY A 192 -11.51 12.59 10.92
N LEU A 193 -11.16 13.79 11.39
CA LEU A 193 -9.85 14.06 12.01
C LEU A 193 -9.87 13.69 13.49
N SER A 194 -8.71 13.30 14.03
CA SER A 194 -8.56 13.10 15.49
C SER A 194 -8.75 14.41 16.26
N VAL A 195 -9.04 14.31 17.57
CA VAL A 195 -9.23 15.47 18.44
C VAL A 195 -8.07 16.46 18.34
N LEU A 196 -6.84 16.00 18.47
CA LEU A 196 -5.65 16.86 18.40
C LEU A 196 -5.50 17.54 17.04
N THR A 197 -5.70 16.82 15.96
CA THR A 197 -5.60 17.38 14.61
C THR A 197 -6.72 18.37 14.33
N SER A 198 -7.94 18.09 14.78
CA SER A 198 -9.10 18.97 14.63
C SER A 198 -8.94 20.25 15.42
N TRP A 199 -8.42 20.14 16.63
CA TRP A 199 -8.14 21.30 17.48
C TRP A 199 -7.03 22.16 16.89
N ALA A 200 -5.92 21.57 16.45
CA ALA A 200 -4.83 22.30 15.79
C ALA A 200 -5.30 22.99 14.49
N ALA A 201 -6.26 22.41 13.79
CA ALA A 201 -6.86 22.97 12.58
C ALA A 201 -8.01 23.98 12.85
N GLY A 202 -8.34 24.24 14.11
CA GLY A 202 -9.45 25.13 14.50
C GLY A 202 -10.84 24.61 14.13
N LYS A 203 -10.98 23.30 13.94
CA LYS A 203 -12.26 22.64 13.63
C LYS A 203 -12.99 22.08 14.86
N PHE A 204 -12.33 22.15 16.01
CA PHE A 204 -12.84 21.67 17.28
C PHE A 204 -12.33 22.59 18.37
N SER A 205 -13.19 23.43 18.88
CA SER A 205 -12.90 24.43 19.93
C SER A 205 -13.97 24.39 21.01
#